data_818394899ed0bd2ba50d5595bac6715a
#
_entry.id   818394899ed0bd2ba50d5595bac6715a
#
_cell.length_a   1.000
_cell.length_b   1.000
_cell.length_c   1.000
_cell.angle_alpha   90.00
_cell.angle_beta   90.00
_cell.angle_gamma   90.00
#
_symmetry.space_group_name_H-M   'P 1'
#
loop_
_entity.id
_entity.type
_entity.pdbx_description
1 polymer ?
#
loop_
_entity_poly.entity_id
_entity_poly.type
_entity_poly.pdbx_seq_one_letter_code
_entity_poly.pdbx_strand_id
1 'polypeptide(L)'
;MSAAGAREAAVSGLMCDDPAAVSAWLRSHGERVVGDVTIARVGFGQSNITTIITAADGGEWVLREPPPGGHAQSAHDVAREARIVSNLADSGIPVPRVIGSGTTPGGAVFFVMERVPGAPLESDHDAAELTPEHRNELGLQVIRTLARLHTLDPGSVGLSDLGPKTPVSYLERQIRRLSATWDRVGLASSHDVVWHQGRSRLTAGLPATPPPVVLVHGDFRLSNLLVQGPRITAVLDWELCTLGDPLADLAWLLDDWRQPDDEAISMPSPTRAGGFPDRATMVEEYCRETGFSVDRIGYYRGFSQWRAATLLQGVLARRRSGVLGTHGQLDLNLLDHSIATLLAGAASDLQVAT
;
A
#
# COMPACT_ATOMS: atom_id res chain seq x y z
N MET A 1 -43.89 22.93 16.58
CA MET A 1 -42.93 22.62 15.53
C MET A 1 -41.54 22.66 16.14
N SER A 2 -40.94 21.49 16.23
CA SER A 2 -39.84 21.15 17.13
C SER A 2 -38.48 21.65 16.62
N ALA A 3 -37.70 22.27 17.50
CA ALA A 3 -36.31 22.71 17.32
C ALA A 3 -35.29 21.54 17.34
N ALA A 4 -35.73 20.32 16.97
CA ALA A 4 -34.92 19.11 17.03
C ALA A 4 -34.22 18.76 15.67
N GLY A 5 -34.51 19.51 14.58
CA GLY A 5 -33.95 19.23 13.24
C GLY A 5 -32.65 19.97 12.91
N ALA A 6 -32.12 20.81 13.77
CA ALA A 6 -30.98 21.69 13.49
C ALA A 6 -29.68 21.29 14.24
N ARG A 7 -29.62 20.10 14.85
CA ARG A 7 -28.46 19.67 15.65
C ARG A 7 -27.68 18.48 15.12
N GLU A 8 -27.94 18.00 13.90
CA GLU A 8 -27.23 16.83 13.32
C GLU A 8 -26.28 17.15 12.17
N ALA A 9 -26.09 18.40 11.83
CA ALA A 9 -24.89 18.83 11.10
C ALA A 9 -23.77 19.11 12.13
N ALA A 10 -23.41 18.13 12.93
CA ALA A 10 -22.13 18.15 13.62
C ALA A 10 -21.08 18.05 12.53
N VAL A 11 -20.52 19.22 12.18
CA VAL A 11 -19.41 19.44 11.28
C VAL A 11 -18.43 18.29 11.45
N SER A 12 -18.29 17.41 10.44
CA SER A 12 -17.34 16.29 10.47
C SER A 12 -15.91 16.80 10.63
N GLY A 13 -15.70 18.10 10.46
CA GLY A 13 -14.40 18.76 10.54
C GLY A 13 -13.46 18.39 9.39
N LEU A 14 -13.94 17.66 8.39
CA LEU A 14 -13.18 17.28 7.22
C LEU A 14 -13.16 18.39 6.17
N MET A 15 -12.05 18.50 5.43
CA MET A 15 -11.91 19.46 4.34
C MET A 15 -12.84 19.12 3.18
N CYS A 16 -13.03 17.83 2.88
CA CYS A 16 -13.88 17.38 1.78
C CYS A 16 -15.38 17.67 1.95
N ASP A 17 -15.82 18.06 3.15
CA ASP A 17 -17.23 18.40 3.40
C ASP A 17 -17.57 19.86 3.06
N ASP A 18 -16.55 20.69 2.73
CA ASP A 18 -16.73 22.11 2.36
C ASP A 18 -16.07 22.43 1.00
N PRO A 19 -16.79 22.25 -0.13
CA PRO A 19 -16.28 22.56 -1.47
C PRO A 19 -15.80 24.00 -1.64
N ALA A 20 -16.42 24.96 -0.94
CA ALA A 20 -16.02 26.37 -1.01
C ALA A 20 -14.67 26.59 -0.31
N ALA A 21 -14.46 25.98 0.86
CA ALA A 21 -13.17 26.02 1.54
C ALA A 21 -12.07 25.35 0.69
N VAL A 22 -12.35 24.20 0.09
CA VAL A 22 -11.41 23.50 -0.83
C VAL A 22 -11.04 24.41 -1.99
N SER A 23 -12.01 25.03 -2.64
CA SER A 23 -11.78 25.93 -3.76
C SER A 23 -10.93 27.16 -3.38
N ALA A 24 -11.24 27.76 -2.22
CA ALA A 24 -10.47 28.88 -1.70
C ALA A 24 -9.04 28.49 -1.36
N TRP A 25 -8.85 27.31 -0.76
CA TRP A 25 -7.54 26.78 -0.40
C TRP A 25 -6.68 26.53 -1.65
N LEU A 26 -7.23 25.87 -2.68
CA LEU A 26 -6.54 25.63 -3.96
C LEU A 26 -6.06 26.93 -4.60
N ARG A 27 -6.96 27.93 -4.69
CA ARG A 27 -6.60 29.26 -5.23
C ARG A 27 -5.49 29.96 -4.42
N SER A 28 -5.52 29.82 -3.10
CA SER A 28 -4.46 30.41 -2.24
C SER A 28 -3.10 29.73 -2.43
N HIS A 29 -3.07 28.52 -2.98
CA HIS A 29 -1.84 27.77 -3.32
C HIS A 29 -1.46 27.88 -4.80
N GLY A 30 -2.05 28.85 -5.53
CA GLY A 30 -1.68 29.15 -6.91
C GLY A 30 -2.36 28.25 -7.96
N GLU A 31 -3.27 27.37 -7.56
CA GLU A 31 -4.00 26.53 -8.51
C GLU A 31 -5.11 27.34 -9.21
N ARG A 32 -5.26 27.12 -10.51
CA ARG A 32 -6.34 27.71 -11.27
C ARG A 32 -7.63 26.91 -11.07
N VAL A 33 -8.57 27.46 -10.36
CA VAL A 33 -9.88 26.84 -10.11
C VAL A 33 -10.97 27.71 -10.76
N VAL A 34 -11.64 27.19 -11.78
CA VAL A 34 -12.70 27.87 -12.51
C VAL A 34 -14.06 27.35 -12.03
N GLY A 35 -14.92 28.27 -11.60
CA GLY A 35 -16.25 27.95 -11.10
C GLY A 35 -16.25 27.24 -9.75
N ASP A 36 -17.32 26.49 -9.51
CA ASP A 36 -17.46 25.65 -8.33
C ASP A 36 -16.73 24.32 -8.53
N VAL A 37 -16.31 23.70 -7.43
CA VAL A 37 -15.73 22.37 -7.44
C VAL A 37 -16.76 21.33 -7.01
N THR A 38 -16.69 20.16 -7.64
CA THR A 38 -17.38 18.95 -7.17
C THR A 38 -16.41 18.07 -6.45
N ILE A 39 -16.90 17.33 -5.48
CA ILE A 39 -16.09 16.48 -4.58
C ILE A 39 -16.67 15.08 -4.60
N ALA A 40 -15.82 14.09 -4.94
CA ALA A 40 -16.19 12.68 -4.98
C ALA A 40 -15.20 11.85 -4.18
N ARG A 41 -15.68 11.14 -3.15
CA ARG A 41 -14.85 10.17 -2.41
C ARG A 41 -14.52 8.98 -3.30
N VAL A 42 -13.27 8.52 -3.23
CA VAL A 42 -12.77 7.37 -4.00
C VAL A 42 -12.32 6.29 -3.02
N GLY A 43 -12.77 5.06 -3.31
CA GLY A 43 -12.41 3.90 -2.49
C GLY A 43 -13.13 3.84 -1.14
N PHE A 44 -13.05 2.68 -0.53
CA PHE A 44 -13.59 2.40 0.81
C PHE A 44 -12.44 2.16 1.80
N GLY A 45 -11.28 2.82 1.58
CA GLY A 45 -10.08 2.65 2.40
C GLY A 45 -10.37 2.89 3.89
N GLN A 46 -9.82 2.01 4.72
CA GLN A 46 -10.01 2.07 6.18
C GLN A 46 -8.99 2.99 6.86
N SER A 47 -7.93 3.40 6.16
CA SER A 47 -6.87 4.25 6.72
C SER A 47 -7.14 5.73 6.48
N ASN A 48 -6.99 6.21 5.26
CA ASN A 48 -7.19 7.62 4.91
C ASN A 48 -8.32 7.78 3.88
N ILE A 49 -9.06 8.87 3.99
CA ILE A 49 -10.08 9.24 2.98
C ILE A 49 -9.36 9.86 1.79
N THR A 50 -9.63 9.33 0.61
CA THR A 50 -9.18 9.87 -0.67
C THR A 50 -10.38 10.48 -1.39
N THR A 51 -10.21 11.71 -1.86
CA THR A 51 -11.29 12.47 -2.48
C THR A 51 -10.80 13.12 -3.76
N ILE A 52 -11.53 12.95 -4.87
CA ILE A 52 -11.26 13.67 -6.11
C ILE A 52 -12.04 15.00 -6.07
N ILE A 53 -11.34 16.06 -6.39
CA ILE A 53 -11.86 17.42 -6.56
C ILE A 53 -11.85 17.71 -8.05
N THR A 54 -12.97 18.14 -8.62
CA THR A 54 -13.08 18.49 -10.04
C THR A 54 -13.66 19.90 -10.18
N ALA A 55 -12.95 20.80 -10.85
CA ALA A 55 -13.42 22.13 -11.19
C ALA A 55 -14.28 22.13 -12.46
N ALA A 56 -15.06 23.19 -12.68
CA ALA A 56 -15.98 23.29 -13.81
C ALA A 56 -15.28 23.26 -15.18
N ASP A 57 -14.01 23.64 -15.28
CA ASP A 57 -13.20 23.58 -16.49
C ASP A 57 -12.45 22.26 -16.68
N GLY A 58 -12.69 21.27 -15.81
CA GLY A 58 -12.06 19.95 -15.86
C GLY A 58 -10.70 19.86 -15.13
N GLY A 59 -10.27 20.91 -14.41
CA GLY A 59 -9.11 20.81 -13.50
C GLY A 59 -9.39 19.80 -12.37
N GLU A 60 -8.45 18.93 -12.07
CA GLU A 60 -8.65 17.87 -11.08
C GLU A 60 -7.50 17.78 -10.09
N TRP A 61 -7.83 17.50 -8.83
CA TRP A 61 -6.89 17.29 -7.73
C TRP A 61 -7.37 16.13 -6.86
N VAL A 62 -6.46 15.62 -6.04
CA VAL A 62 -6.76 14.58 -5.04
C VAL A 62 -6.47 15.14 -3.65
N LEU A 63 -7.45 15.06 -2.76
CA LEU A 63 -7.35 15.41 -1.34
C LEU A 63 -7.25 14.12 -0.53
N ARG A 64 -6.27 14.07 0.38
CA ARG A 64 -6.15 12.99 1.38
C ARG A 64 -6.27 13.56 2.78
N GLU A 65 -7.09 12.93 3.61
CA GLU A 65 -7.35 13.32 4.99
C GLU A 65 -7.69 12.09 5.86
N PRO A 66 -7.50 12.15 7.19
CA PRO A 66 -7.83 11.04 8.07
C PRO A 66 -9.35 10.86 8.17
N PRO A 67 -9.85 9.66 8.53
CA PRO A 67 -11.27 9.45 8.76
C PRO A 67 -11.78 10.29 9.95
N PRO A 68 -13.08 10.64 9.99
CA PRO A 68 -13.68 11.38 11.09
C PRO A 68 -13.46 10.65 12.41
N GLY A 69 -13.06 11.41 13.46
CA GLY A 69 -12.78 10.83 14.78
C GLY A 69 -11.49 10.00 14.84
N GLY A 70 -10.66 10.05 13.78
CA GLY A 70 -9.34 9.43 13.78
C GLY A 70 -8.47 9.93 14.94
N HIS A 71 -7.67 9.02 15.51
CA HIS A 71 -6.73 9.37 16.58
C HIS A 71 -5.62 10.29 16.05
N ALA A 72 -4.94 11.01 16.95
CA ALA A 72 -3.78 11.86 16.63
C ALA A 72 -2.71 11.14 15.76
N GLN A 73 -2.62 9.82 15.86
CA GLN A 73 -1.79 8.95 15.03
C GLN A 73 -2.13 9.10 13.53
N SER A 74 -3.41 9.07 13.16
CA SER A 74 -3.84 9.17 11.75
C SER A 74 -3.49 10.54 11.13
N ALA A 75 -3.53 11.62 11.91
CA ALA A 75 -3.12 12.94 11.45
C ALA A 75 -1.60 13.01 11.18
N HIS A 76 -0.80 12.35 12.02
CA HIS A 76 0.64 12.23 11.80
C HIS A 76 0.97 11.41 10.56
N ASP A 77 0.17 10.36 10.26
CA ASP A 77 0.36 9.49 9.11
C ASP A 77 0.09 10.25 7.80
N VAL A 78 -0.96 11.09 7.73
CA VAL A 78 -1.27 11.93 6.54
C VAL A 78 -0.16 12.96 6.29
N ALA A 79 0.30 13.67 7.34
CA ALA A 79 1.40 14.63 7.20
C ALA A 79 2.72 13.96 6.76
N ARG A 80 2.96 12.75 7.29
CA ARG A 80 4.13 11.94 6.92
C ARG A 80 4.08 11.48 5.47
N GLU A 81 2.92 11.04 4.99
CA GLU A 81 2.70 10.66 3.60
C GLU A 81 2.94 11.85 2.67
N ALA A 82 2.34 13.01 2.96
CA ALA A 82 2.55 14.25 2.21
C ALA A 82 4.04 14.60 2.08
N ARG A 83 4.79 14.50 3.19
CA ARG A 83 6.23 14.76 3.21
C ARG A 83 7.00 13.77 2.33
N ILE A 84 6.69 12.48 2.40
CA ILE A 84 7.36 11.45 1.61
C ILE A 84 7.15 11.71 0.13
N VAL A 85 5.89 11.90 -0.30
CA VAL A 85 5.54 12.17 -1.70
C VAL A 85 6.23 13.45 -2.20
N SER A 86 6.20 14.52 -1.41
CA SER A 86 6.88 15.79 -1.78
C SER A 86 8.39 15.61 -1.97
N ASN A 87 9.03 14.86 -1.09
CA ASN A 87 10.48 14.65 -1.13
C ASN A 87 10.93 13.72 -2.26
N LEU A 88 10.03 12.87 -2.77
CA LEU A 88 10.29 11.99 -3.92
C LEU A 88 10.04 12.65 -5.27
N ALA A 89 9.50 13.85 -5.35
CA ALA A 89 9.09 14.50 -6.61
C ALA A 89 10.21 14.59 -7.65
N ASP A 90 11.45 14.86 -7.23
CA ASP A 90 12.61 15.01 -8.12
C ASP A 90 13.54 13.78 -8.11
N SER A 91 13.13 12.68 -7.50
CA SER A 91 13.95 11.46 -7.35
C SER A 91 13.98 10.57 -8.59
N GLY A 92 13.11 10.82 -9.56
CA GLY A 92 12.85 9.93 -10.68
C GLY A 92 11.91 8.76 -10.36
N ILE A 93 11.37 8.68 -9.14
CA ILE A 93 10.23 7.84 -8.81
C ILE A 93 8.97 8.60 -9.25
N PRO A 94 8.08 8.02 -10.05
CA PRO A 94 6.85 8.70 -10.45
C PRO A 94 5.92 8.83 -9.23
N VAL A 95 5.69 10.07 -8.78
CA VAL A 95 4.78 10.41 -7.69
C VAL A 95 3.95 11.63 -8.09
N PRO A 96 2.72 11.79 -7.57
CA PRO A 96 1.95 13.00 -7.80
C PRO A 96 2.64 14.24 -7.21
N ARG A 97 2.56 15.37 -7.89
CA ARG A 97 3.01 16.65 -7.34
C ARG A 97 2.11 17.06 -6.18
N VAL A 98 2.67 17.23 -4.99
CA VAL A 98 1.94 17.76 -3.84
C VAL A 98 1.76 19.28 -4.01
N ILE A 99 0.52 19.74 -3.95
CA ILE A 99 0.17 21.17 -3.99
C ILE A 99 0.48 21.81 -2.64
N GLY A 100 0.14 21.12 -1.57
CA GLY A 100 0.39 21.57 -0.21
C GLY A 100 -0.36 20.73 0.82
N SER A 101 -0.15 21.05 2.08
CA SER A 101 -0.86 20.46 3.21
C SER A 101 -1.44 21.55 4.12
N GLY A 102 -2.44 21.19 4.90
CA GLY A 102 -3.09 22.12 5.81
C GLY A 102 -3.75 21.40 6.98
N THR A 103 -4.39 22.20 7.82
CA THR A 103 -5.18 21.70 8.95
C THR A 103 -6.56 22.33 8.90
N THR A 104 -7.59 21.52 9.02
CA THR A 104 -8.98 22.01 9.10
C THR A 104 -9.23 22.73 10.43
N PRO A 105 -10.28 23.57 10.53
CA PRO A 105 -10.68 24.16 11.81
C PRO A 105 -10.91 23.13 12.92
N GLY A 106 -11.29 21.90 12.57
CA GLY A 106 -11.43 20.77 13.50
C GLY A 106 -10.12 20.08 13.88
N GLY A 107 -8.96 20.54 13.38
CA GLY A 107 -7.65 19.99 13.70
C GLY A 107 -7.24 18.78 12.86
N ALA A 108 -8.02 18.37 11.86
CA ALA A 108 -7.64 17.29 10.95
C ALA A 108 -6.58 17.79 9.94
N VAL A 109 -5.48 17.05 9.83
CA VAL A 109 -4.43 17.33 8.84
C VAL A 109 -4.87 16.75 7.50
N PHE A 110 -4.68 17.50 6.42
CA PHE A 110 -4.93 17.06 5.05
C PHE A 110 -3.78 17.49 4.14
N PHE A 111 -3.67 16.85 2.98
CA PHE A 111 -2.87 17.38 1.87
C PHE A 111 -3.61 17.22 0.54
N VAL A 112 -3.22 18.05 -0.41
CA VAL A 112 -3.75 18.02 -1.77
C VAL A 112 -2.60 17.79 -2.74
N MET A 113 -2.84 16.95 -3.72
CA MET A 113 -1.92 16.65 -4.81
C MET A 113 -2.62 16.73 -6.15
N GLU A 114 -1.87 16.84 -7.23
CA GLU A 114 -2.41 16.75 -8.58
C GLU A 114 -3.05 15.37 -8.80
N ARG A 115 -4.07 15.33 -9.65
CA ARG A 115 -4.59 14.07 -10.15
C ARG A 115 -3.77 13.63 -11.36
N VAL A 116 -2.99 12.57 -11.17
CA VAL A 116 -2.19 11.97 -12.24
C VAL A 116 -3.10 11.09 -13.10
N PRO A 117 -2.99 11.14 -14.45
CA PRO A 117 -3.75 10.27 -15.33
C PRO A 117 -3.30 8.82 -15.21
N GLY A 118 -4.24 7.90 -15.44
CA GLY A 118 -4.05 6.46 -15.32
C GLY A 118 -5.03 5.81 -14.35
N ALA A 119 -5.00 4.50 -14.29
CA ALA A 119 -5.80 3.71 -13.38
C ALA A 119 -4.95 2.61 -12.72
N PRO A 120 -5.25 2.18 -11.48
CA PRO A 120 -4.61 1.00 -10.91
C PRO A 120 -5.09 -0.25 -11.66
N LEU A 121 -4.23 -1.26 -11.72
CA LEU A 121 -4.64 -2.59 -12.14
C LEU A 121 -4.97 -3.39 -10.87
N GLU A 122 -6.25 -3.67 -10.64
CA GLU A 122 -6.74 -4.37 -9.45
C GLU A 122 -7.02 -5.85 -9.71
N SER A 123 -7.28 -6.21 -10.98
CA SER A 123 -7.66 -7.57 -11.38
C SER A 123 -6.97 -8.01 -12.68
N ASP A 124 -7.03 -9.29 -12.97
CA ASP A 124 -6.63 -9.87 -14.25
C ASP A 124 -7.49 -9.34 -15.42
N HIS A 125 -8.75 -8.99 -15.15
CA HIS A 125 -9.61 -8.34 -16.14
C HIS A 125 -9.08 -6.97 -16.56
N ASP A 126 -8.68 -6.12 -15.60
CA ASP A 126 -8.09 -4.81 -15.91
C ASP A 126 -6.80 -4.96 -16.72
N ALA A 127 -5.96 -5.91 -16.32
CA ALA A 127 -4.72 -6.19 -17.03
C ALA A 127 -4.95 -6.75 -18.44
N ALA A 128 -6.06 -7.48 -18.66
CA ALA A 128 -6.39 -8.04 -19.97
C ALA A 128 -6.70 -6.98 -21.04
N GLU A 129 -7.02 -5.74 -20.64
CA GLU A 129 -7.17 -4.60 -21.56
C GLU A 129 -5.85 -4.17 -22.21
N LEU A 130 -4.71 -4.53 -21.61
CA LEU A 130 -3.38 -4.31 -22.17
C LEU A 130 -3.00 -5.48 -23.09
N THR A 131 -2.23 -5.20 -24.16
CA THR A 131 -1.64 -6.28 -24.98
C THR A 131 -0.57 -7.04 -24.18
N PRO A 132 -0.26 -8.31 -24.54
CA PRO A 132 0.82 -9.06 -23.90
C PRO A 132 2.17 -8.33 -23.91
N GLU A 133 2.49 -7.61 -24.99
CA GLU A 133 3.70 -6.81 -25.11
C GLU A 133 3.70 -5.65 -24.10
N HIS A 134 2.57 -4.96 -23.95
CA HIS A 134 2.43 -3.89 -22.96
C HIS A 134 2.51 -4.42 -21.53
N ARG A 135 1.95 -5.61 -21.25
CA ARG A 135 2.07 -6.26 -19.94
C ARG A 135 3.51 -6.63 -19.61
N ASN A 136 4.25 -7.15 -20.59
CA ASN A 136 5.67 -7.46 -20.41
C ASN A 136 6.50 -6.19 -20.15
N GLU A 137 6.29 -5.14 -20.94
CA GLU A 137 6.97 -3.85 -20.76
C GLU A 137 6.65 -3.24 -19.39
N LEU A 138 5.37 -3.21 -19.02
CA LEU A 138 4.91 -2.72 -17.71
C LEU A 138 5.57 -3.50 -16.58
N GLY A 139 5.64 -4.83 -16.66
CA GLY A 139 6.27 -5.66 -15.63
C GLY A 139 7.74 -5.30 -15.42
N LEU A 140 8.48 -5.09 -16.51
CA LEU A 140 9.87 -4.63 -16.42
C LEU A 140 9.97 -3.22 -15.82
N GLN A 141 9.04 -2.32 -16.12
CA GLN A 141 9.02 -1.01 -15.49
C GLN A 141 8.70 -1.08 -13.99
N VAL A 142 7.80 -1.98 -13.57
CA VAL A 142 7.45 -2.18 -12.16
C VAL A 142 8.71 -2.54 -11.36
N ILE A 143 9.45 -3.55 -11.81
CA ILE A 143 10.64 -3.99 -11.06
C ILE A 143 11.78 -2.95 -11.09
N ARG A 144 11.96 -2.24 -12.21
CA ARG A 144 12.94 -1.14 -12.30
C ARG A 144 12.58 0.04 -11.41
N THR A 145 11.27 0.34 -11.25
CA THR A 145 10.82 1.39 -10.36
C THR A 145 11.09 1.04 -8.90
N LEU A 146 10.84 -0.23 -8.50
CA LEU A 146 11.18 -0.72 -7.17
C LEU A 146 12.70 -0.69 -6.93
N ALA A 147 13.49 -1.17 -7.90
CA ALA A 147 14.95 -1.14 -7.84
C ALA A 147 15.49 0.29 -7.67
N ARG A 148 14.94 1.25 -8.42
CA ARG A 148 15.29 2.67 -8.28
C ARG A 148 14.98 3.21 -6.89
N LEU A 149 13.83 2.86 -6.31
CA LEU A 149 13.49 3.24 -4.94
C LEU A 149 14.53 2.70 -3.95
N HIS A 150 14.92 1.45 -4.10
CA HIS A 150 15.86 0.78 -3.20
C HIS A 150 17.32 1.24 -3.35
N THR A 151 17.67 1.84 -4.49
CA THR A 151 19.01 2.41 -4.72
C THR A 151 19.09 3.91 -4.46
N LEU A 152 17.96 4.55 -4.16
CA LEU A 152 17.90 5.97 -3.82
C LEU A 152 18.54 6.20 -2.44
N ASP A 153 19.48 7.15 -2.36
CA ASP A 153 20.01 7.57 -1.06
C ASP A 153 18.95 8.36 -0.28
N PRO A 154 18.49 7.86 0.88
CA PRO A 154 17.49 8.56 1.68
C PRO A 154 17.90 9.94 2.13
N GLY A 155 19.22 10.19 2.29
CA GLY A 155 19.77 11.50 2.68
C GLY A 155 19.61 12.54 1.55
N SER A 156 19.81 12.13 0.30
CA SER A 156 19.69 13.01 -0.86
C SER A 156 18.28 13.57 -1.06
N VAL A 157 17.27 12.85 -0.58
CA VAL A 157 15.85 13.26 -0.65
C VAL A 157 15.26 13.67 0.71
N GLY A 158 16.10 13.88 1.74
CA GLY A 158 15.63 14.36 3.05
C GLY A 158 14.73 13.39 3.82
N LEU A 159 14.90 12.09 3.62
CA LEU A 159 14.10 11.01 4.23
C LEU A 159 14.92 10.08 5.14
N SER A 160 16.12 10.46 5.54
CA SER A 160 17.01 9.65 6.40
C SER A 160 16.46 9.40 7.81
N ASP A 161 15.50 10.20 8.27
CA ASP A 161 14.87 10.09 9.58
C ASP A 161 13.63 9.15 9.61
N LEU A 162 13.25 8.54 8.48
CA LEU A 162 12.14 7.58 8.42
C LEU A 162 12.44 6.26 9.12
N GLY A 163 13.69 6.02 9.48
CA GLY A 163 14.13 4.80 10.16
C GLY A 163 13.69 4.72 11.62
N PRO A 164 13.76 3.53 12.19
CA PRO A 164 13.47 3.33 13.59
C PRO A 164 14.53 4.02 14.46
N LYS A 165 14.09 4.54 15.61
CA LYS A 165 14.99 5.13 16.63
C LYS A 165 15.78 4.07 17.42
N THR A 166 15.52 2.78 17.21
CA THR A 166 16.15 1.66 17.93
C THR A 166 16.88 0.73 16.96
N PRO A 167 17.99 0.10 17.38
CA PRO A 167 18.80 -0.78 16.53
C PRO A 167 18.17 -2.17 16.32
N VAL A 168 16.85 -2.24 16.17
CA VAL A 168 16.12 -3.49 15.91
C VAL A 168 15.93 -3.64 14.41
N SER A 169 16.19 -4.83 13.86
CA SER A 169 16.06 -5.09 12.42
C SER A 169 14.64 -4.83 11.91
N TYR A 170 14.51 -4.53 10.62
CA TYR A 170 13.20 -4.33 9.99
C TYR A 170 12.30 -5.56 10.17
N LEU A 171 12.81 -6.76 9.85
CA LEU A 171 12.05 -8.01 9.95
C LEU A 171 11.61 -8.30 11.38
N GLU A 172 12.49 -8.13 12.36
CA GLU A 172 12.15 -8.36 13.76
C GLU A 172 11.00 -7.44 14.23
N ARG A 173 11.03 -6.17 13.84
CA ARG A 173 9.94 -5.23 14.14
C ARG A 173 8.63 -5.68 13.48
N GLN A 174 8.68 -6.10 12.20
CA GLN A 174 7.50 -6.56 11.47
C GLN A 174 6.93 -7.85 12.08
N ILE A 175 7.76 -8.83 12.38
CA ILE A 175 7.33 -10.09 13.03
C ILE A 175 6.65 -9.77 14.37
N ARG A 176 7.22 -8.88 15.18
CA ARG A 176 6.64 -8.48 16.47
C ARG A 176 5.28 -7.77 16.29
N ARG A 177 5.18 -6.84 15.34
CA ARG A 177 3.93 -6.11 15.03
C ARG A 177 2.84 -7.05 14.55
N LEU A 178 3.16 -7.95 13.64
CA LEU A 178 2.21 -8.92 13.09
C LEU A 178 1.78 -9.94 14.13
N SER A 179 2.69 -10.35 15.03
CA SER A 179 2.34 -11.20 16.18
C SER A 179 1.32 -10.53 17.09
N ALA A 180 1.55 -9.28 17.45
CA ALA A 180 0.57 -8.52 18.25
C ALA A 180 -0.77 -8.32 17.51
N THR A 181 -0.77 -8.29 16.19
CA THR A 181 -2.00 -8.22 15.38
C THR A 181 -2.74 -9.56 15.42
N TRP A 182 -2.06 -10.69 15.25
CA TRP A 182 -2.65 -12.03 15.36
C TRP A 182 -3.27 -12.26 16.73
N ASP A 183 -2.54 -11.96 17.80
CA ASP A 183 -2.99 -12.12 19.18
C ASP A 183 -4.25 -11.30 19.49
N ARG A 184 -4.40 -10.10 18.90
CA ARG A 184 -5.57 -9.23 19.07
C ARG A 184 -6.83 -9.70 18.33
N VAL A 185 -6.69 -10.53 17.32
CA VAL A 185 -7.84 -11.04 16.56
C VAL A 185 -8.78 -11.88 17.44
N GLY A 186 -8.27 -12.45 18.56
CA GLY A 186 -9.09 -12.99 19.67
C GLY A 186 -9.93 -14.22 19.31
N LEU A 187 -9.84 -14.72 18.09
CA LEU A 187 -10.54 -15.91 17.65
C LEU A 187 -9.55 -17.06 17.62
N ALA A 188 -9.86 -18.16 18.33
CA ALA A 188 -9.16 -19.42 18.12
C ALA A 188 -9.27 -19.77 16.63
N SER A 189 -8.16 -19.63 15.91
CA SER A 189 -8.10 -19.89 14.49
C SER A 189 -7.66 -21.34 14.26
N SER A 190 -8.29 -22.01 13.28
CA SER A 190 -7.81 -23.32 12.80
C SER A 190 -6.36 -23.26 12.29
N HIS A 191 -5.85 -22.07 12.02
CA HIS A 191 -4.51 -21.79 11.50
C HIS A 191 -3.46 -21.50 12.56
N ASP A 192 -3.82 -21.40 13.85
CA ASP A 192 -2.92 -20.98 14.94
C ASP A 192 -1.63 -21.78 15.01
N VAL A 193 -1.72 -23.10 14.92
CA VAL A 193 -0.54 -24.00 15.03
C VAL A 193 0.45 -23.70 13.91
N VAL A 194 -0.01 -23.67 12.65
CA VAL A 194 0.85 -23.45 11.47
C VAL A 194 1.41 -22.02 11.49
N TRP A 195 0.58 -21.05 11.87
CA TRP A 195 1.01 -19.66 11.97
C TRP A 195 2.13 -19.46 13.01
N HIS A 196 2.00 -20.06 14.21
CA HIS A 196 3.02 -19.99 15.27
C HIS A 196 4.31 -20.74 14.88
N GLN A 197 4.21 -21.85 14.15
CA GLN A 197 5.37 -22.53 13.58
C GLN A 197 6.11 -21.62 12.58
N GLY A 198 5.37 -20.95 11.69
CA GLY A 198 5.91 -19.95 10.76
C GLY A 198 6.66 -18.85 11.51
N ARG A 199 6.03 -18.25 12.54
CA ARG A 199 6.67 -17.23 13.39
C ARG A 199 7.98 -17.73 14.00
N SER A 200 8.00 -18.95 14.54
CA SER A 200 9.18 -19.52 15.18
C SER A 200 10.32 -19.70 14.17
N ARG A 201 10.03 -20.21 12.96
CA ARG A 201 11.02 -20.37 11.88
C ARG A 201 11.55 -19.01 11.41
N LEU A 202 10.65 -18.02 11.21
CA LEU A 202 11.03 -16.67 10.84
C LEU A 202 11.97 -16.04 11.87
N THR A 203 11.66 -16.20 13.16
CA THR A 203 12.50 -15.67 14.24
C THR A 203 13.86 -16.36 14.30
N ALA A 204 13.91 -17.69 14.14
CA ALA A 204 15.16 -18.45 14.14
C ALA A 204 16.02 -18.19 12.89
N GLY A 205 15.38 -17.91 11.73
CA GLY A 205 16.04 -17.66 10.46
C GLY A 205 16.39 -16.19 10.18
N LEU A 206 16.28 -15.29 11.16
CA LEU A 206 16.66 -13.88 10.96
C LEU A 206 18.08 -13.75 10.38
N PRO A 207 18.33 -12.88 9.39
CA PRO A 207 19.65 -12.67 8.83
C PRO A 207 20.67 -12.28 9.88
N ALA A 208 21.76 -13.05 9.99
CA ALA A 208 22.86 -12.72 10.90
C ALA A 208 23.60 -11.44 10.48
N THR A 209 23.72 -11.23 9.16
CA THR A 209 24.25 -9.99 8.59
C THR A 209 23.06 -9.13 8.16
N PRO A 210 22.93 -7.91 8.71
CA PRO A 210 21.83 -7.01 8.29
C PRO A 210 21.93 -6.71 6.80
N PRO A 211 20.81 -6.74 6.06
CA PRO A 211 20.78 -6.25 4.68
C PRO A 211 21.00 -4.73 4.64
N PRO A 212 21.28 -4.15 3.46
CA PRO A 212 21.30 -2.71 3.32
C PRO A 212 19.97 -2.11 3.79
N VAL A 213 20.04 -0.96 4.45
CA VAL A 213 18.86 -0.22 4.90
C VAL A 213 18.53 0.83 3.85
N VAL A 214 17.40 0.67 3.19
CA VAL A 214 16.96 1.51 2.06
C VAL A 214 15.57 2.08 2.30
N LEU A 215 15.11 2.99 1.44
CA LEU A 215 13.70 3.35 1.39
C LEU A 215 12.91 2.15 0.86
N VAL A 216 11.95 1.66 1.65
CA VAL A 216 10.98 0.64 1.25
C VAL A 216 9.58 1.23 1.21
N HIS A 217 8.79 0.84 0.23
CA HIS A 217 7.39 1.26 0.12
C HIS A 217 6.51 0.59 1.18
N GLY A 218 6.74 -0.69 1.41
CA GLY A 218 6.00 -1.51 2.37
C GLY A 218 4.71 -2.14 1.84
N ASP A 219 4.20 -1.66 0.70
CA ASP A 219 3.04 -2.24 -0.02
C ASP A 219 3.17 -2.01 -1.54
N PHE A 220 4.34 -2.31 -2.12
CA PHE A 220 4.59 -2.10 -3.54
C PHE A 220 3.94 -3.21 -4.37
N ARG A 221 2.89 -2.86 -5.10
CA ARG A 221 2.06 -3.78 -5.90
C ARG A 221 1.32 -3.03 -7.00
N LEU A 222 0.83 -3.75 -8.04
CA LEU A 222 0.18 -3.14 -9.21
C LEU A 222 -1.07 -2.31 -8.84
N SER A 223 -1.82 -2.70 -7.82
CA SER A 223 -2.98 -1.92 -7.36
C SER A 223 -2.62 -0.57 -6.71
N ASN A 224 -1.35 -0.36 -6.36
CA ASN A 224 -0.82 0.91 -5.85
C ASN A 224 -0.02 1.69 -6.90
N LEU A 225 -0.10 1.28 -8.18
CA LEU A 225 0.53 1.96 -9.30
C LEU A 225 -0.54 2.48 -10.26
N LEU A 226 -0.53 3.77 -10.58
CA LEU A 226 -1.32 4.27 -11.70
C LEU A 226 -0.62 3.91 -13.02
N VAL A 227 -1.39 3.32 -13.93
CA VAL A 227 -0.90 2.81 -15.20
C VAL A 227 -1.66 3.47 -16.35
N GLN A 228 -0.93 3.89 -17.38
CA GLN A 228 -1.49 4.38 -18.64
C GLN A 228 -0.77 3.70 -19.81
N GLY A 229 -1.45 2.79 -20.49
CA GLY A 229 -0.80 1.89 -21.43
C GLY A 229 0.30 1.06 -20.71
N PRO A 230 1.51 0.93 -21.26
CA PRO A 230 2.59 0.18 -20.60
C PRO A 230 3.37 1.01 -19.55
N ARG A 231 2.91 2.22 -19.18
CA ARG A 231 3.69 3.15 -18.37
C ARG A 231 3.11 3.31 -16.98
N ILE A 232 3.97 3.31 -15.98
CA ILE A 232 3.64 3.76 -14.62
C ILE A 232 3.65 5.28 -14.62
N THR A 233 2.51 5.87 -14.26
CA THR A 233 2.36 7.33 -14.17
C THR A 233 2.48 7.83 -12.74
N ALA A 234 2.16 7.01 -11.73
CA ALA A 234 2.43 7.31 -10.33
C ALA A 234 2.51 6.05 -9.47
N VAL A 235 3.32 6.10 -8.42
CA VAL A 235 3.31 5.19 -7.27
C VAL A 235 2.51 5.87 -6.17
N LEU A 236 1.51 5.16 -5.64
CA LEU A 236 0.56 5.64 -4.62
C LEU A 236 0.72 4.90 -3.30
N ASP A 237 0.07 5.40 -2.26
CA ASP A 237 -0.07 4.78 -0.95
C ASP A 237 1.24 4.59 -0.17
N TRP A 238 1.90 5.71 0.10
CA TRP A 238 3.18 5.79 0.81
C TRP A 238 3.05 5.70 2.34
N GLU A 239 1.89 5.34 2.88
CA GLU A 239 1.64 5.33 4.32
C GLU A 239 2.55 4.35 5.08
N LEU A 240 2.97 3.25 4.45
CA LEU A 240 3.87 2.24 5.04
C LEU A 240 5.36 2.47 4.72
N CYS A 241 5.70 3.48 3.92
CA CYS A 241 7.07 3.76 3.52
C CYS A 241 7.97 4.02 4.75
N THR A 242 9.14 3.43 4.77
CA THR A 242 10.11 3.57 5.87
C THR A 242 11.53 3.24 5.40
N LEU A 243 12.51 3.41 6.28
CA LEU A 243 13.80 2.76 6.10
C LEU A 243 13.71 1.30 6.55
N GLY A 244 14.02 0.39 5.64
CA GLY A 244 13.82 -1.04 5.84
C GLY A 244 14.69 -1.92 4.97
N ASP A 245 14.26 -3.15 4.87
CA ASP A 245 14.93 -4.24 4.17
C ASP A 245 14.37 -4.39 2.75
N PRO A 246 15.18 -4.17 1.71
CA PRO A 246 14.72 -4.21 0.33
C PRO A 246 14.13 -5.55 -0.10
N LEU A 247 14.63 -6.66 0.45
CA LEU A 247 14.12 -7.98 0.08
C LEU A 247 12.72 -8.25 0.63
N ALA A 248 12.31 -7.56 1.70
CA ALA A 248 10.94 -7.64 2.19
C ALA A 248 9.93 -6.99 1.22
N ASP A 249 10.29 -5.87 0.60
CA ASP A 249 9.47 -5.22 -0.43
C ASP A 249 9.48 -6.04 -1.74
N LEU A 250 10.64 -6.52 -2.16
CA LEU A 250 10.74 -7.39 -3.33
C LEU A 250 9.90 -8.65 -3.18
N ALA A 251 9.99 -9.33 -2.03
CA ALA A 251 9.20 -10.53 -1.78
C ALA A 251 7.69 -10.25 -1.77
N TRP A 252 7.27 -9.10 -1.23
CA TRP A 252 5.88 -8.68 -1.25
C TRP A 252 5.36 -8.52 -2.67
N LEU A 253 6.12 -7.86 -3.55
CA LEU A 253 5.79 -7.76 -4.97
C LEU A 253 5.74 -9.13 -5.64
N LEU A 254 6.74 -10.01 -5.43
CA LEU A 254 6.82 -11.33 -6.06
C LEU A 254 5.67 -12.26 -5.63
N ASP A 255 5.16 -12.15 -4.42
CA ASP A 255 4.03 -12.95 -3.95
C ASP A 255 2.68 -12.43 -4.47
N ASP A 256 2.57 -11.12 -4.72
CA ASP A 256 1.44 -10.52 -5.45
C ASP A 256 1.54 -10.80 -6.98
N TRP A 257 2.73 -11.10 -7.49
CA TRP A 257 3.03 -11.40 -8.90
C TRP A 257 2.68 -12.84 -9.26
N ARG A 258 1.39 -13.12 -9.31
CA ARG A 258 0.89 -14.48 -9.51
C ARG A 258 0.90 -14.88 -10.98
N GLN A 259 1.30 -16.13 -11.24
CA GLN A 259 1.25 -16.71 -12.56
C GLN A 259 -0.19 -17.24 -12.85
N PRO A 260 -0.56 -17.44 -14.13
CA PRO A 260 -1.92 -17.93 -14.48
C PRO A 260 -2.29 -19.26 -13.81
N ASP A 261 -1.32 -20.13 -13.57
CA ASP A 261 -1.47 -21.46 -12.98
C ASP A 261 -1.29 -21.50 -11.45
N ASP A 262 -0.91 -20.38 -10.81
CA ASP A 262 -0.88 -20.30 -9.36
C ASP A 262 -2.27 -20.53 -8.76
N GLU A 263 -2.33 -21.15 -7.60
CA GLU A 263 -3.60 -21.40 -6.88
C GLU A 263 -4.34 -20.08 -6.61
N ALA A 264 -5.64 -20.04 -6.87
CA ALA A 264 -6.46 -18.85 -6.66
C ALA A 264 -6.63 -18.55 -5.17
N ILE A 265 -6.42 -17.30 -4.77
CA ILE A 265 -6.66 -16.81 -3.42
C ILE A 265 -7.56 -15.57 -3.47
N SER A 266 -8.06 -15.14 -2.32
CA SER A 266 -8.94 -13.98 -2.18
C SER A 266 -8.26 -12.62 -2.46
N MET A 267 -6.94 -12.61 -2.69
CA MET A 267 -6.20 -11.44 -3.14
C MET A 267 -6.14 -11.46 -4.67
N PRO A 268 -6.84 -10.57 -5.37
CA PRO A 268 -6.74 -10.47 -6.82
C PRO A 268 -5.32 -10.11 -7.24
N SER A 269 -4.87 -10.67 -8.36
CA SER A 269 -3.58 -10.33 -8.93
C SER A 269 -3.70 -10.09 -10.44
N PRO A 270 -3.42 -8.89 -10.92
CA PRO A 270 -3.50 -8.54 -12.34
C PRO A 270 -2.62 -9.42 -13.23
N THR A 271 -1.51 -9.92 -12.71
CA THR A 271 -0.53 -10.70 -13.47
C THR A 271 -1.03 -12.08 -13.88
N ARG A 272 -2.15 -12.56 -13.30
CA ARG A 272 -2.84 -13.78 -13.74
C ARG A 272 -3.40 -13.69 -15.16
N ALA A 273 -3.53 -12.49 -15.73
CA ALA A 273 -3.85 -12.31 -17.15
C ALA A 273 -2.78 -12.89 -18.10
N GLY A 274 -1.61 -13.25 -17.57
CA GLY A 274 -0.46 -13.73 -18.36
C GLY A 274 0.19 -12.61 -19.18
N GLY A 275 1.28 -12.91 -19.90
CA GLY A 275 2.00 -11.95 -20.71
C GLY A 275 2.91 -10.97 -19.94
N PHE A 276 2.89 -11.02 -18.62
CA PHE A 276 3.88 -10.36 -17.77
C PHE A 276 5.17 -11.19 -17.69
N PRO A 277 6.33 -10.57 -17.33
CA PRO A 277 7.54 -11.34 -17.02
C PRO A 277 7.25 -12.32 -15.88
N ASP A 278 7.91 -13.46 -15.90
CA ASP A 278 7.85 -14.39 -14.77
C ASP A 278 8.66 -13.88 -13.56
N ARG A 279 8.48 -14.54 -12.40
CA ARG A 279 9.18 -14.14 -11.17
C ARG A 279 10.70 -14.22 -11.28
N ALA A 280 11.24 -15.19 -12.06
CA ALA A 280 12.67 -15.34 -12.25
C ALA A 280 13.24 -14.13 -13.03
N THR A 281 12.59 -13.76 -14.11
CA THR A 281 12.93 -12.54 -14.88
C THR A 281 12.86 -11.28 -14.03
N MET A 282 11.84 -11.16 -13.16
CA MET A 282 11.72 -10.02 -12.23
C MET A 282 12.90 -9.96 -11.26
N VAL A 283 13.33 -11.10 -10.71
CA VAL A 283 14.47 -11.18 -9.80
C VAL A 283 15.78 -10.87 -10.50
N GLU A 284 16.00 -11.42 -11.69
CA GLU A 284 17.20 -11.14 -12.49
C GLU A 284 17.31 -9.64 -12.82
N GLU A 285 16.21 -9.03 -13.25
CA GLU A 285 16.16 -7.60 -13.54
C GLU A 285 16.45 -6.75 -12.29
N TYR A 286 15.87 -7.14 -11.13
CA TYR A 286 16.13 -6.46 -9.86
C TYR A 286 17.61 -6.53 -9.46
N CYS A 287 18.23 -7.71 -9.55
CA CYS A 287 19.66 -7.87 -9.27
C CYS A 287 20.54 -7.03 -10.21
N ARG A 288 20.17 -6.97 -11.48
CA ARG A 288 20.88 -6.19 -12.48
C ARG A 288 20.84 -4.69 -12.17
N GLU A 289 19.69 -4.18 -11.76
CA GLU A 289 19.50 -2.75 -11.48
C GLU A 289 20.09 -2.32 -10.13
N THR A 290 20.04 -3.20 -9.11
CA THR A 290 20.46 -2.84 -7.74
C THR A 290 21.87 -3.31 -7.38
N GLY A 291 22.33 -4.42 -7.95
CA GLY A 291 23.52 -5.14 -7.50
C GLY A 291 23.32 -5.85 -6.15
N PHE A 292 22.11 -5.92 -5.61
CA PHE A 292 21.85 -6.59 -4.33
C PHE A 292 21.79 -8.10 -4.50
N SER A 293 22.34 -8.85 -3.51
CA SER A 293 22.13 -10.30 -3.43
C SER A 293 20.70 -10.60 -3.04
N VAL A 294 20.15 -11.63 -3.67
CA VAL A 294 18.80 -12.18 -3.40
C VAL A 294 18.86 -13.63 -2.90
N ASP A 295 20.03 -14.11 -2.46
CA ASP A 295 20.26 -15.50 -2.06
C ASP A 295 19.26 -16.00 -1.02
N ARG A 296 18.69 -15.11 -0.23
CA ARG A 296 17.71 -15.42 0.81
C ARG A 296 16.26 -15.11 0.41
N ILE A 297 15.97 -14.88 -0.86
CA ILE A 297 14.63 -14.48 -1.30
C ILE A 297 13.54 -15.47 -0.86
N GLY A 298 13.83 -16.76 -0.79
CA GLY A 298 12.90 -17.76 -0.25
C GLY A 298 12.47 -17.46 1.19
N TYR A 299 13.41 -17.11 2.08
CA TYR A 299 13.08 -16.71 3.45
C TYR A 299 12.15 -15.47 3.47
N TYR A 300 12.42 -14.47 2.64
CA TYR A 300 11.60 -13.27 2.56
C TYR A 300 10.22 -13.52 1.94
N ARG A 301 10.11 -14.45 0.99
CA ARG A 301 8.82 -14.91 0.48
C ARG A 301 8.03 -15.65 1.55
N GLY A 302 8.67 -16.52 2.32
CA GLY A 302 8.03 -17.13 3.49
C GLY A 302 7.51 -16.09 4.49
N PHE A 303 8.28 -15.02 4.75
CA PHE A 303 7.83 -13.89 5.57
C PHE A 303 6.65 -13.14 4.94
N SER A 304 6.70 -12.85 3.64
CA SER A 304 5.66 -12.14 2.91
C SER A 304 4.32 -12.88 2.94
N GLN A 305 4.32 -14.18 2.67
CA GLN A 305 3.12 -15.02 2.71
C GLN A 305 2.56 -15.15 4.14
N TRP A 306 3.42 -15.31 5.14
CA TRP A 306 3.01 -15.32 6.55
C TRP A 306 2.39 -13.96 6.97
N ARG A 307 2.95 -12.83 6.49
CA ARG A 307 2.39 -11.49 6.66
C ARG A 307 1.01 -11.39 6.01
N ALA A 308 0.87 -11.82 4.74
CA ALA A 308 -0.39 -11.79 4.01
C ALA A 308 -1.47 -12.61 4.72
N ALA A 309 -1.15 -13.82 5.18
CA ALA A 309 -2.06 -14.65 5.96
C ALA A 309 -2.53 -13.95 7.25
N THR A 310 -1.62 -13.26 7.95
CA THR A 310 -1.94 -12.49 9.15
C THR A 310 -2.92 -11.35 8.86
N LEU A 311 -2.73 -10.63 7.75
CA LEU A 311 -3.63 -9.54 7.34
C LEU A 311 -5.01 -10.07 6.95
N LEU A 312 -5.08 -11.17 6.17
CA LEU A 312 -6.34 -11.80 5.78
C LEU A 312 -7.10 -12.35 6.99
N GLN A 313 -6.41 -12.92 7.99
CA GLN A 313 -7.04 -13.35 9.23
C GLN A 313 -7.72 -12.17 9.95
N GLY A 314 -7.10 -11.00 9.94
CA GLY A 314 -7.70 -9.78 10.48
C GLY A 314 -8.97 -9.36 9.72
N VAL A 315 -8.98 -9.51 8.39
CA VAL A 315 -10.17 -9.27 7.55
C VAL A 315 -11.28 -10.27 7.88
N LEU A 316 -10.94 -11.57 7.93
CA LEU A 316 -11.86 -12.65 8.26
C LEU A 316 -12.54 -12.43 9.62
N ALA A 317 -11.76 -12.06 10.64
CA ALA A 317 -12.26 -11.79 11.97
C ALA A 317 -13.26 -10.62 12.00
N ARG A 318 -12.90 -9.49 11.37
CA ARG A 318 -13.80 -8.32 11.29
C ARG A 318 -15.09 -8.62 10.53
N ARG A 319 -15.04 -9.46 9.50
CA ARG A 319 -16.25 -9.93 8.79
C ARG A 319 -17.11 -10.83 9.65
N ARG A 320 -16.53 -11.80 10.34
CA ARG A 320 -17.25 -12.70 11.25
C ARG A 320 -17.90 -11.97 12.43
N SER A 321 -17.27 -10.88 12.92
CA SER A 321 -17.82 -10.05 14.00
C SER A 321 -18.83 -8.99 13.55
N GLY A 322 -19.13 -8.88 12.25
CA GLY A 322 -20.08 -7.91 11.69
C GLY A 322 -19.61 -6.45 11.69
N VAL A 323 -18.35 -6.18 12.09
CA VAL A 323 -17.78 -4.82 12.14
C VAL A 323 -17.62 -4.21 10.74
N LEU A 324 -17.35 -5.05 9.73
CA LEU A 324 -17.35 -4.62 8.33
C LEU A 324 -18.76 -4.84 7.77
N GLY A 325 -19.45 -3.75 7.42
CA GLY A 325 -20.75 -3.82 6.78
C GLY A 325 -20.77 -4.75 5.55
N THR A 326 -21.98 -5.12 5.10
CA THR A 326 -22.24 -6.10 4.02
C THR A 326 -21.83 -5.63 2.61
N HIS A 327 -21.15 -4.49 2.45
CA HIS A 327 -20.68 -4.02 1.15
C HIS A 327 -19.56 -4.91 0.61
N GLY A 328 -19.85 -5.65 -0.46
CA GLY A 328 -19.02 -6.66 -1.10
C GLY A 328 -19.17 -8.04 -0.45
N GLN A 329 -19.73 -8.99 -1.18
CA GLN A 329 -19.78 -10.41 -0.78
C GLN A 329 -18.36 -11.00 -0.90
N LEU A 330 -17.50 -10.80 0.11
CA LEU A 330 -16.29 -11.60 0.24
C LEU A 330 -16.69 -13.01 0.66
N ASP A 331 -16.30 -13.99 -0.15
CA ASP A 331 -16.48 -15.41 0.19
C ASP A 331 -15.57 -15.75 1.38
N LEU A 332 -16.20 -15.99 2.55
CA LEU A 332 -15.47 -16.32 3.78
C LEU A 332 -14.73 -17.66 3.68
N ASN A 333 -15.22 -18.61 2.87
CA ASN A 333 -14.55 -19.89 2.66
C ASN A 333 -13.30 -19.70 1.79
N LEU A 334 -13.40 -18.89 0.73
CA LEU A 334 -12.23 -18.52 -0.08
C LEU A 334 -11.19 -17.76 0.75
N LEU A 335 -11.63 -16.89 1.66
CA LEU A 335 -10.73 -16.15 2.54
C LEU A 335 -9.99 -17.09 3.52
N ASP A 336 -10.72 -18.02 4.14
CA ASP A 336 -10.15 -19.03 5.03
C ASP A 336 -9.18 -19.97 4.29
N HIS A 337 -9.57 -20.44 3.09
CA HIS A 337 -8.71 -21.21 2.20
C HIS A 337 -7.43 -20.44 1.81
N SER A 338 -7.56 -19.15 1.49
CA SER A 338 -6.42 -18.30 1.15
C SER A 338 -5.40 -18.18 2.29
N ILE A 339 -5.87 -18.10 3.53
CA ILE A 339 -5.01 -18.09 4.72
C ILE A 339 -4.23 -19.42 4.80
N ALA A 340 -4.91 -20.55 4.61
CA ALA A 340 -4.29 -21.88 4.61
C ALA A 340 -3.22 -22.01 3.51
N THR A 341 -3.55 -21.62 2.27
CA THR A 341 -2.63 -21.64 1.12
C THR A 341 -1.38 -20.80 1.36
N LEU A 342 -1.55 -19.57 1.86
CA LEU A 342 -0.43 -18.68 2.17
C LEU A 342 0.45 -19.23 3.28
N LEU A 343 -0.12 -19.81 4.34
CA LEU A 343 0.67 -20.42 5.41
C LEU A 343 1.39 -21.70 4.96
N ALA A 344 0.80 -22.49 4.08
CA ALA A 344 1.46 -23.65 3.47
C ALA A 344 2.64 -23.24 2.59
N GLY A 345 2.46 -22.22 1.76
CA GLY A 345 3.54 -21.64 0.96
C GLY A 345 4.67 -21.07 1.83
N ALA A 346 4.34 -20.32 2.88
CA ALA A 346 5.32 -19.81 3.84
C ALA A 346 6.11 -20.95 4.51
N ALA A 347 5.42 -22.04 4.89
CA ALA A 347 6.09 -23.19 5.50
C ALA A 347 7.05 -23.88 4.53
N SER A 348 6.69 -23.98 3.25
CA SER A 348 7.55 -24.53 2.19
C SER A 348 8.81 -23.67 1.96
N ASP A 349 8.62 -22.38 1.74
CA ASP A 349 9.73 -21.44 1.48
C ASP A 349 10.71 -21.34 2.67
N LEU A 350 10.20 -21.43 3.92
CA LEU A 350 11.04 -21.42 5.14
C LEU A 350 11.73 -22.76 5.42
N GLN A 351 11.33 -23.86 4.78
CA GLN A 351 12.03 -25.15 4.90
C GLN A 351 13.25 -25.24 3.97
N VAL A 352 13.15 -24.63 2.79
CA VAL A 352 14.22 -24.60 1.77
C VAL A 352 15.32 -23.59 2.16
N ALA A 353 14.99 -22.59 2.95
CA ALA A 353 15.90 -21.51 3.34
C ALA A 353 16.78 -21.83 4.56
N THR A 354 16.63 -23.01 5.19
CA THR A 354 17.47 -23.51 6.31
C THR A 354 18.53 -24.47 5.81
#